data_6691e78114e7518a2678190e86d5775a
#
_entry.id   6691e78114e7518a2678190e86d5775a
#
_cell.length_a   1.000
_cell.length_b   1.000
_cell.length_c   1.000
_cell.angle_alpha   90.00
_cell.angle_beta   90.00
_cell.angle_gamma   90.00
#
_symmetry.space_group_name_H-M   'P 1'
#
loop_
_entity.id
_entity.type
_entity.pdbx_description
1 polymer ?
#
loop_
_entity_poly.entity_id
_entity_poly.type
_entity_poly.pdbx_seq_one_letter_code
_entity_poly.pdbx_strand_id
1 'polypeptide(L)'
;MRFLHLGLRRDLEVMTLASYGCELVEALCAEGEPYPEIFTMLQAFLGHLEQFPASPEVRLLLELRLLSLCGYAPRLSACCRCGAPLTAETVHVDIPGGALCPFCAKSALKGRAVSLVTLGTLFRSLQVPFTVFDGFHFGTQTLQEARLILTPLVRHHLRFVPKSLALMGTSEP
;
A
#
# COMPACT_ATOMS: atom_id res chain seq x y z
N MET A 1 34.29 -0.13 -1.78
CA MET A 1 32.87 -0.42 -1.44
C MET A 1 32.09 0.88 -1.57
N ARG A 2 31.18 0.99 -2.51
CA ARG A 2 30.38 2.21 -2.72
C ARG A 2 29.10 2.08 -1.90
N PHE A 3 28.97 2.86 -0.82
CA PHE A 3 27.75 2.87 -0.03
C PHE A 3 26.66 3.61 -0.84
N LEU A 4 25.60 2.91 -1.15
CA LEU A 4 24.39 3.49 -1.73
C LEU A 4 23.50 4.01 -0.59
N HIS A 5 22.78 5.10 -0.85
CA HIS A 5 21.75 5.62 0.08
C HIS A 5 22.24 6.03 1.47
N LEU A 6 23.38 6.75 1.56
CA LEU A 6 23.90 7.28 2.84
C LEU A 6 22.92 8.26 3.53
N GLY A 7 22.12 8.97 2.74
CA GLY A 7 21.12 9.93 3.23
C GLY A 7 20.01 9.31 4.08
N LEU A 8 19.75 8.01 3.97
CA LEU A 8 18.72 7.32 4.75
C LEU A 8 19.02 7.27 6.27
N ARG A 9 20.29 7.46 6.66
CA ARG A 9 20.73 7.38 8.07
C ARG A 9 20.51 8.67 8.85
N ARG A 10 19.99 9.72 8.21
CA ARG A 10 19.83 11.04 8.83
C ARG A 10 18.74 11.12 9.88
N ASP A 11 17.73 10.23 9.80
CA ASP A 11 16.51 10.26 10.58
C ASP A 11 16.05 8.83 10.87
N LEU A 12 15.59 8.59 12.09
CA LEU A 12 15.10 7.27 12.51
C LEU A 12 13.83 6.86 11.75
N GLU A 13 12.91 7.80 11.48
CA GLU A 13 11.67 7.52 10.75
C GLU A 13 11.98 7.13 9.31
N VAL A 14 12.88 7.88 8.65
CA VAL A 14 13.34 7.57 7.28
C VAL A 14 14.01 6.20 7.23
N MET A 15 14.91 5.91 8.17
CA MET A 15 15.61 4.64 8.24
C MET A 15 14.64 3.47 8.49
N THR A 16 13.67 3.68 9.39
CA THR A 16 12.65 2.67 9.71
C THR A 16 11.75 2.39 8.51
N LEU A 17 11.29 3.43 7.80
CA LEU A 17 10.46 3.27 6.61
C LEU A 17 11.22 2.62 5.45
N ALA A 18 12.52 2.96 5.27
CA ALA A 18 13.38 2.33 4.28
C ALA A 18 13.57 0.83 4.59
N SER A 19 13.85 0.49 5.85
CA SER A 19 13.96 -0.90 6.31
C SER A 19 12.66 -1.67 6.09
N TYR A 20 11.53 -1.06 6.42
CA TYR A 20 10.20 -1.63 6.17
C TYR A 20 9.99 -1.95 4.69
N GLY A 21 10.34 -1.04 3.79
CA GLY A 21 10.22 -1.27 2.35
C GLY A 21 11.02 -2.47 1.86
N CYS A 22 12.27 -2.61 2.32
CA CYS A 22 13.11 -3.76 1.98
C CYS A 22 12.55 -5.08 2.54
N GLU A 23 12.16 -5.11 3.82
CA GLU A 23 11.56 -6.28 4.47
C GLU A 23 10.22 -6.67 3.81
N LEU A 24 9.44 -5.69 3.37
CA LEU A 24 8.17 -5.93 2.70
C LEU A 24 8.37 -6.60 1.33
N VAL A 25 9.35 -6.15 0.55
CA VAL A 25 9.72 -6.80 -0.72
C VAL A 25 10.18 -8.23 -0.46
N GLU A 26 11.07 -8.46 0.52
CA GLU A 26 11.53 -9.79 0.89
C GLU A 26 10.37 -10.71 1.32
N ALA A 27 9.40 -10.18 2.06
CA ALA A 27 8.26 -10.96 2.56
C ALA A 27 7.21 -11.31 1.49
N LEU A 28 7.08 -10.50 0.43
CA LEU A 28 6.08 -10.68 -0.62
C LEU A 28 6.63 -11.35 -1.90
N CYS A 29 7.92 -11.20 -2.18
CA CYS A 29 8.55 -11.76 -3.38
C CYS A 29 9.11 -13.15 -3.12
N ALA A 30 9.03 -14.05 -4.09
CA ALA A 30 9.63 -15.37 -4.02
C ALA A 30 11.16 -15.27 -4.21
N GLU A 31 11.90 -16.06 -3.45
CA GLU A 31 13.35 -16.14 -3.59
C GLU A 31 13.73 -16.77 -4.94
N GLY A 32 14.72 -16.19 -5.60
CA GLY A 32 15.26 -16.72 -6.88
C GLY A 32 14.48 -16.29 -8.12
N GLU A 33 13.34 -15.60 -7.98
CA GLU A 33 12.57 -15.08 -9.11
C GLU A 33 12.98 -13.65 -9.45
N PRO A 34 13.07 -13.26 -10.74
CA PRO A 34 13.41 -11.89 -11.12
C PRO A 34 12.20 -10.96 -11.04
N TYR A 35 12.30 -9.87 -10.31
CA TYR A 35 11.28 -8.82 -10.19
C TYR A 35 11.82 -7.44 -10.59
N PRO A 36 12.10 -7.18 -11.89
CA PRO A 36 12.76 -5.96 -12.33
C PRO A 36 11.95 -4.69 -12.03
N GLU A 37 10.63 -4.74 -12.15
CA GLU A 37 9.76 -3.59 -11.85
C GLU A 37 9.73 -3.28 -10.36
N ILE A 38 9.69 -4.29 -9.49
CA ILE A 38 9.75 -4.13 -8.03
C ILE A 38 11.10 -3.57 -7.62
N PHE A 39 12.19 -4.05 -8.23
CA PHE A 39 13.52 -3.52 -7.98
C PHE A 39 13.63 -2.04 -8.36
N THR A 40 13.13 -1.65 -9.53
CA THR A 40 13.11 -0.27 -10.01
C THR A 40 12.24 0.62 -9.09
N MET A 41 11.08 0.13 -8.67
CA MET A 41 10.22 0.82 -7.71
C MET A 41 10.91 1.01 -6.37
N LEU A 42 11.56 -0.02 -5.83
CA LEU A 42 12.29 0.05 -4.55
C LEU A 42 13.45 1.03 -4.61
N GLN A 43 14.21 1.07 -5.72
CA GLN A 43 15.25 2.07 -5.92
C GLN A 43 14.70 3.50 -5.91
N ALA A 44 13.58 3.73 -6.60
CA ALA A 44 12.92 5.04 -6.63
C ALA A 44 12.39 5.44 -5.24
N PHE A 45 11.81 4.49 -4.50
CA PHE A 45 11.36 4.69 -3.11
C PHE A 45 12.51 5.08 -2.18
N LEU A 46 13.62 4.35 -2.20
CA LEU A 46 14.79 4.67 -1.38
C LEU A 46 15.41 6.02 -1.79
N GLY A 47 15.49 6.31 -3.10
CA GLY A 47 15.94 7.61 -3.61
C GLY A 47 15.03 8.77 -3.19
N HIS A 48 13.72 8.57 -3.12
CA HIS A 48 12.79 9.55 -2.59
C HIS A 48 13.06 9.82 -1.11
N LEU A 49 13.22 8.79 -0.29
CA LEU A 49 13.51 8.92 1.14
C LEU A 49 14.87 9.56 1.44
N GLU A 50 15.82 9.56 0.52
CA GLU A 50 17.07 10.33 0.67
C GLU A 50 16.87 11.84 0.61
N GLN A 51 15.84 12.29 -0.10
CA GLN A 51 15.59 13.71 -0.39
C GLN A 51 14.47 14.30 0.48
N PHE A 52 13.47 13.47 0.82
CA PHE A 52 12.25 13.89 1.50
C PHE A 52 12.07 13.14 2.84
N PRO A 53 11.34 13.70 3.79
CA PRO A 53 11.02 13.03 5.05
C PRO A 53 10.11 11.81 4.81
N ALA A 54 10.12 10.88 5.76
CA ALA A 54 9.13 9.82 5.80
C ALA A 54 7.72 10.39 5.97
N SER A 55 6.76 9.86 5.23
CA SER A 55 5.36 10.30 5.34
C SER A 55 4.38 9.12 5.22
N PRO A 56 3.16 9.27 5.77
CA PRO A 56 2.11 8.27 5.62
C PRO A 56 1.75 7.98 4.16
N GLU A 57 1.81 8.99 3.30
CA GLU A 57 1.54 8.88 1.87
C GLU A 57 2.55 7.97 1.18
N VAL A 58 3.84 8.19 1.44
CA VAL A 58 4.92 7.41 0.85
C VAL A 58 4.83 5.94 1.27
N ARG A 59 4.52 5.67 2.54
CA ARG A 59 4.26 4.31 3.04
C ARG A 59 3.08 3.67 2.31
N LEU A 60 1.95 4.37 2.23
CA LEU A 60 0.74 3.90 1.57
C LEU A 60 0.99 3.57 0.09
N LEU A 61 1.71 4.47 -0.61
CA LEU A 61 2.07 4.25 -2.01
C LEU A 61 2.97 3.04 -2.21
N LEU A 62 3.96 2.84 -1.32
CA LEU A 62 4.82 1.66 -1.35
C LEU A 62 3.99 0.38 -1.22
N GLU A 63 3.15 0.29 -0.17
CA GLU A 63 2.31 -0.89 0.11
C GLU A 63 1.37 -1.18 -1.07
N LEU A 64 0.64 -0.18 -1.56
CA LEU A 64 -0.32 -0.31 -2.64
C LEU A 64 0.33 -0.75 -3.96
N ARG A 65 1.46 -0.14 -4.31
CA ARG A 65 2.19 -0.43 -5.56
C ARG A 65 2.86 -1.78 -5.52
N LEU A 66 3.45 -2.15 -4.38
CA LEU A 66 4.07 -3.46 -4.23
C LEU A 66 3.03 -4.57 -4.32
N LEU A 67 1.87 -4.42 -3.66
CA LEU A 67 0.75 -5.34 -3.82
C LEU A 67 0.27 -5.43 -5.27
N SER A 68 0.25 -4.30 -6.00
CA SER A 68 -0.12 -4.28 -7.41
C SER A 68 0.87 -5.03 -8.28
N LEU A 69 2.17 -4.80 -8.10
CA LEU A 69 3.22 -5.48 -8.86
C LEU A 69 3.33 -6.98 -8.54
N CYS A 70 2.96 -7.38 -7.33
CA CYS A 70 2.84 -8.80 -6.94
C CYS A 70 1.52 -9.45 -7.41
N GLY A 71 0.59 -8.70 -8.01
CA GLY A 71 -0.72 -9.22 -8.42
C GLY A 71 -1.73 -9.38 -7.27
N TYR A 72 -1.48 -8.75 -6.12
CA TYR A 72 -2.31 -8.83 -4.91
C TYR A 72 -3.16 -7.57 -4.66
N ALA A 73 -3.16 -6.61 -5.59
CA ALA A 73 -3.96 -5.40 -5.45
C ALA A 73 -5.46 -5.73 -5.39
N PRO A 74 -6.22 -5.15 -4.45
CA PRO A 74 -7.65 -5.35 -4.38
C PRO A 74 -8.32 -4.66 -5.58
N ARG A 75 -9.46 -5.17 -6.02
CA ARG A 75 -10.24 -4.50 -7.07
C ARG A 75 -10.92 -3.26 -6.50
N LEU A 76 -10.51 -2.07 -6.99
CA LEU A 76 -10.95 -0.77 -6.46
C LEU A 76 -11.94 -0.03 -7.37
N SER A 77 -12.00 -0.38 -8.67
CA SER A 77 -12.78 0.37 -9.68
C SER A 77 -14.20 -0.17 -9.94
N ALA A 78 -14.45 -1.42 -9.54
CA ALA A 78 -15.73 -2.08 -9.73
C ALA A 78 -15.93 -3.16 -8.67
N CYS A 79 -17.15 -3.67 -8.52
CA CYS A 79 -17.44 -4.77 -7.61
C CYS A 79 -16.58 -5.99 -7.93
N CYS A 80 -15.83 -6.51 -6.94
CA CYS A 80 -14.95 -7.66 -7.14
C CYS A 80 -15.71 -8.98 -7.38
N ARG A 81 -17.00 -9.06 -6.99
CA ARG A 81 -17.82 -10.27 -7.16
C ARG A 81 -18.61 -10.29 -8.47
N CYS A 82 -19.27 -9.20 -8.84
CA CYS A 82 -20.17 -9.18 -10.00
C CYS A 82 -19.76 -8.21 -11.11
N GLY A 83 -18.70 -7.42 -10.92
CA GLY A 83 -18.23 -6.44 -11.90
C GLY A 83 -19.07 -5.16 -12.01
N ALA A 84 -20.16 -5.02 -11.24
CA ALA A 84 -21.00 -3.83 -11.29
C ALA A 84 -20.24 -2.56 -10.89
N PRO A 85 -20.60 -1.38 -11.44
CA PRO A 85 -20.02 -0.11 -11.04
C PRO A 85 -20.32 0.21 -9.56
N LEU A 86 -19.40 0.94 -8.93
CA LEU A 86 -19.54 1.43 -7.56
C LEU A 86 -20.21 2.80 -7.59
N THR A 87 -21.43 2.91 -7.09
CA THR A 87 -22.26 4.13 -7.15
C THR A 87 -22.59 4.73 -5.79
N ALA A 88 -22.35 3.97 -4.70
CA ALA A 88 -22.63 4.42 -3.35
C ALA A 88 -21.47 5.26 -2.81
N GLU A 89 -21.78 6.31 -2.03
CA GLU A 89 -20.77 7.14 -1.36
C GLU A 89 -19.91 6.32 -0.40
N THR A 90 -20.52 5.37 0.29
CA THR A 90 -19.84 4.41 1.16
C THR A 90 -19.83 3.03 0.48
N VAL A 91 -18.66 2.45 0.37
CA VAL A 91 -18.43 1.17 -0.28
C VAL A 91 -17.85 0.18 0.73
N HIS A 92 -18.35 -1.03 0.75
CA HIS A 92 -17.76 -2.11 1.53
C HIS A 92 -16.61 -2.76 0.76
N VAL A 93 -15.51 -3.01 1.45
CA VAL A 93 -14.33 -3.69 0.89
C VAL A 93 -14.14 -5.02 1.60
N ASP A 94 -14.16 -6.10 0.83
CA ASP A 94 -13.90 -7.47 1.29
C ASP A 94 -12.43 -7.82 1.02
N ILE A 95 -11.70 -8.24 2.04
CA ILE A 95 -10.28 -8.56 1.91
C ILE A 95 -10.11 -10.07 1.75
N PRO A 96 -9.33 -10.52 0.75
CA PRO A 96 -8.44 -9.75 -0.13
C PRO A 96 -9.09 -9.25 -1.44
N GLY A 97 -10.32 -9.56 -1.74
CA GLY A 97 -10.94 -9.39 -3.06
C GLY A 97 -11.07 -7.94 -3.53
N GLY A 98 -11.53 -7.02 -2.66
CA GLY A 98 -11.71 -5.62 -3.02
C GLY A 98 -13.13 -5.08 -2.79
N ALA A 99 -13.49 -4.02 -3.53
CA ALA A 99 -14.74 -3.30 -3.39
C ALA A 99 -15.98 -4.12 -3.76
N LEU A 100 -17.09 -3.92 -3.05
CA LEU A 100 -18.37 -4.58 -3.28
C LEU A 100 -19.46 -3.55 -3.59
N CYS A 101 -20.30 -3.85 -4.57
CA CYS A 101 -21.53 -3.08 -4.79
C CYS A 101 -22.51 -3.31 -3.62
N PRO A 102 -23.54 -2.44 -3.44
CA PRO A 102 -24.49 -2.56 -2.33
C PRO A 102 -25.22 -3.91 -2.27
N PHE A 103 -25.43 -4.53 -3.42
CA PHE A 103 -26.08 -5.85 -3.49
C PHE A 103 -25.16 -6.96 -2.95
N CYS A 104 -23.90 -7.03 -3.41
CA CYS A 104 -22.94 -8.03 -2.97
C CYS A 104 -22.47 -7.82 -1.54
N ALA A 105 -22.47 -6.58 -1.05
CA ALA A 105 -22.12 -6.23 0.32
C ALA A 105 -23.06 -6.84 1.37
N LYS A 106 -24.34 -7.05 1.04
CA LYS A 106 -25.34 -7.66 1.95
C LYS A 106 -24.96 -9.08 2.39
N SER A 107 -24.20 -9.79 1.56
CA SER A 107 -23.72 -11.16 1.86
C SER A 107 -22.26 -11.20 2.35
N ALA A 108 -21.61 -10.05 2.57
CA ALA A 108 -20.25 -9.97 3.06
C ALA A 108 -20.23 -10.00 4.59
N LEU A 109 -19.60 -11.00 5.18
CA LEU A 109 -19.55 -11.18 6.63
C LEU A 109 -18.56 -10.24 7.34
N LYS A 110 -17.56 -9.70 6.64
CA LYS A 110 -16.44 -8.92 7.21
C LYS A 110 -15.96 -7.78 6.31
N GLY A 111 -16.89 -7.07 5.67
CA GLY A 111 -16.52 -5.89 4.85
C GLY A 111 -16.16 -4.68 5.71
N ARG A 112 -15.17 -3.90 5.28
CA ARG A 112 -14.83 -2.60 5.86
C ARG A 112 -15.48 -1.50 5.04
N ALA A 113 -16.17 -0.57 5.71
CA ALA A 113 -16.82 0.56 5.04
C ALA A 113 -15.77 1.67 4.80
N VAL A 114 -15.66 2.12 3.57
CA VAL A 114 -14.78 3.22 3.15
C VAL A 114 -15.50 4.13 2.16
N SER A 115 -15.05 5.36 2.00
CA SER A 115 -15.64 6.27 1.02
C SER A 115 -15.26 5.89 -0.42
N LEU A 116 -16.15 6.16 -1.36
CA LEU A 116 -15.86 6.01 -2.80
C LEU A 116 -14.70 6.92 -3.23
N VAL A 117 -14.53 8.08 -2.58
CA VAL A 117 -13.43 9.01 -2.81
C VAL A 117 -12.08 8.35 -2.49
N THR A 118 -11.98 7.65 -1.36
CA THR A 118 -10.78 6.90 -0.98
C THR A 118 -10.45 5.85 -2.03
N LEU A 119 -11.42 5.03 -2.44
CA LEU A 119 -11.18 4.00 -3.48
C LEU A 119 -10.73 4.62 -4.81
N GLY A 120 -11.38 5.71 -5.24
CA GLY A 120 -11.00 6.43 -6.45
C GLY A 120 -9.60 7.05 -6.36
N THR A 121 -9.20 7.51 -5.18
CA THR A 121 -7.86 8.06 -4.94
C THR A 121 -6.80 6.96 -5.01
N LEU A 122 -7.03 5.83 -4.35
CA LEU A 122 -6.11 4.68 -4.43
C LEU A 122 -6.00 4.14 -5.86
N PHE A 123 -7.13 4.01 -6.55
CA PHE A 123 -7.14 3.57 -7.95
C PHE A 123 -6.34 4.52 -8.86
N ARG A 124 -6.55 5.84 -8.75
CA ARG A 124 -5.79 6.83 -9.52
C ARG A 124 -4.30 6.81 -9.18
N SER A 125 -3.93 6.57 -7.93
CA SER A 125 -2.52 6.47 -7.52
C SER A 125 -1.79 5.30 -8.19
N LEU A 126 -2.51 4.26 -8.60
CA LEU A 126 -1.97 3.14 -9.38
C LEU A 126 -1.82 3.46 -10.89
N GLN A 127 -2.45 4.53 -11.38
CA GLN A 127 -2.30 4.96 -12.78
C GLN A 127 -1.05 5.84 -13.01
N VAL A 128 -0.42 6.30 -11.92
CA VAL A 128 0.85 7.04 -11.96
C VAL A 128 2.01 6.04 -11.99
N PRO A 129 3.12 6.33 -12.69
CA PRO A 129 4.28 5.43 -12.71
C PRO A 129 4.74 5.02 -11.31
N PHE A 130 5.05 3.75 -11.11
CA PHE A 130 5.43 3.18 -9.80
C PHE A 130 6.68 3.79 -9.18
N THR A 131 7.45 4.52 -9.97
CA THR A 131 8.67 5.22 -9.51
C THR A 131 8.42 6.62 -8.96
N VAL A 132 7.20 7.18 -9.06
CA VAL A 132 6.89 8.55 -8.63
C VAL A 132 6.29 8.53 -7.22
N PHE A 133 7.02 8.98 -6.22
CA PHE A 133 6.59 9.02 -4.80
C PHE A 133 6.31 10.44 -4.28
N ASP A 134 6.68 11.48 -5.00
CA ASP A 134 6.43 12.89 -4.67
C ASP A 134 5.09 13.40 -5.25
N GLY A 135 4.64 14.55 -4.74
CA GLY A 135 3.43 15.22 -5.22
C GLY A 135 2.10 14.59 -4.76
N PHE A 136 2.11 13.60 -3.88
CA PHE A 136 0.90 13.01 -3.32
C PHE A 136 0.55 13.65 -2.00
N HIS A 137 -0.70 14.13 -1.89
CA HIS A 137 -1.29 14.66 -0.66
C HIS A 137 -2.65 14.02 -0.46
N PHE A 138 -2.77 13.22 0.58
CA PHE A 138 -4.02 12.55 0.93
C PHE A 138 -4.62 13.19 2.18
N GLY A 139 -5.94 13.40 2.16
CA GLY A 139 -6.66 13.85 3.35
C GLY A 139 -6.60 12.79 4.48
N THR A 140 -6.75 13.24 5.73
CA THR A 140 -6.70 12.37 6.91
C THR A 140 -7.65 11.17 6.80
N GLN A 141 -8.89 11.41 6.34
CA GLN A 141 -9.87 10.34 6.12
C GLN A 141 -9.35 9.31 5.11
N THR A 142 -8.83 9.76 3.96
CA THR A 142 -8.27 8.86 2.94
C THR A 142 -7.14 8.00 3.49
N LEU A 143 -6.22 8.58 4.28
CA LEU A 143 -5.13 7.85 4.91
C LEU A 143 -5.63 6.80 5.91
N GLN A 144 -6.61 7.16 6.74
CA GLN A 144 -7.21 6.24 7.71
C GLN A 144 -7.93 5.08 7.01
N GLU A 145 -8.79 5.37 6.05
CA GLU A 145 -9.56 4.36 5.31
C GLU A 145 -8.63 3.46 4.46
N ALA A 146 -7.59 4.04 3.83
CA ALA A 146 -6.61 3.26 3.09
C ALA A 146 -5.86 2.27 3.99
N ARG A 147 -5.51 2.65 5.23
CA ARG A 147 -4.92 1.73 6.21
C ARG A 147 -5.85 0.58 6.58
N LEU A 148 -7.16 0.84 6.69
CA LEU A 148 -8.16 -0.22 6.93
C LEU A 148 -8.18 -1.28 5.83
N ILE A 149 -7.80 -0.92 4.60
CA ILE A 149 -7.72 -1.84 3.46
C ILE A 149 -6.33 -2.47 3.38
N LEU A 150 -5.28 -1.63 3.36
CA LEU A 150 -3.93 -2.10 3.03
C LEU A 150 -3.27 -2.90 4.15
N THR A 151 -3.43 -2.49 5.41
CA THR A 151 -2.81 -3.20 6.54
C THR A 151 -3.24 -4.68 6.62
N PRO A 152 -4.54 -5.03 6.61
CA PRO A 152 -4.95 -6.43 6.63
C PRO A 152 -4.60 -7.15 5.32
N LEU A 153 -4.59 -6.45 4.18
CA LEU A 153 -4.25 -7.03 2.89
C LEU A 153 -2.75 -7.39 2.83
N VAL A 154 -1.87 -6.49 3.26
CA VAL A 154 -0.44 -6.76 3.38
C VAL A 154 -0.23 -7.96 4.32
N ARG A 155 -0.82 -7.93 5.52
CA ARG A 155 -0.69 -9.04 6.50
C ARG A 155 -1.19 -10.39 5.94
N HIS A 156 -2.20 -10.38 5.07
CA HIS A 156 -2.74 -11.60 4.44
C HIS A 156 -1.72 -12.29 3.54
N HIS A 157 -0.86 -11.52 2.87
CA HIS A 157 0.10 -12.03 1.89
C HIS A 157 1.54 -12.17 2.43
N LEU A 158 1.82 -11.65 3.64
CA LEU A 158 3.15 -11.74 4.23
C LEU A 158 3.52 -13.18 4.59
N ARG A 159 4.73 -13.60 4.20
CA ARG A 159 5.34 -14.86 4.66
C ARG A 159 5.90 -14.76 6.08
N PHE A 160 6.30 -13.55 6.49
CA PHE A 160 6.74 -13.21 7.84
C PHE A 160 6.42 -11.74 8.14
N VAL A 161 6.36 -11.40 9.41
CA VAL A 161 6.08 -10.01 9.84
C VAL A 161 7.37 -9.20 9.80
N PRO A 162 7.42 -8.05 9.06
CA PRO A 162 8.56 -7.16 9.07
C PRO A 162 8.91 -6.68 10.49
N LYS A 163 10.19 -6.75 10.88
CA LYS A 163 10.65 -6.33 12.21
C LYS A 163 10.53 -4.82 12.41
N SER A 164 10.72 -4.06 11.34
CA SER A 164 10.56 -2.60 11.32
C SER A 164 9.16 -2.13 11.70
N LEU A 165 8.11 -2.94 11.51
CA LEU A 165 6.74 -2.60 11.95
C LEU A 165 6.66 -2.32 13.45
N ALA A 166 7.46 -3.01 14.28
CA ALA A 166 7.50 -2.75 15.73
C ALA A 166 8.05 -1.35 16.07
N LEU A 167 8.91 -0.81 15.20
CA LEU A 167 9.52 0.52 15.38
C LEU A 167 8.65 1.65 14.81
N MET A 168 7.73 1.34 13.90
CA MET A 168 6.86 2.34 13.26
C MET A 168 5.72 2.82 14.17
N GLY A 169 5.70 2.38 15.43
CA GLY A 169 4.65 2.70 16.39
C GLY A 169 3.32 2.10 15.95
N THR A 170 2.81 1.16 16.70
CA THR A 170 1.42 0.74 16.60
C THR A 170 0.53 1.88 17.07
N SER A 171 0.33 2.89 16.24
CA SER A 171 -0.87 3.71 16.34
C SER A 171 -2.01 2.88 15.75
N GLU A 172 -2.30 1.76 16.42
CA GLU A 172 -3.57 1.07 16.26
C GLU A 172 -4.58 1.78 17.16
N PRO A 173 -5.73 2.26 16.61
CA PRO A 173 -6.89 2.49 17.42
C PRO A 173 -7.50 1.17 17.85
#